data_9959fce83a98fa01d3d8a8081977c30d
#
_entry.id   9959fce83a98fa01d3d8a8081977c30d
#
_cell.length_a   1.000
_cell.length_b   1.000
_cell.length_c   1.000
_cell.angle_alpha   90.00
_cell.angle_beta   90.00
_cell.angle_gamma   90.00
#
_symmetry.space_group_name_H-M   'P 1'
#
loop_
_entity.id
_entity.type
_entity.pdbx_description
1 polymer ?
#
loop_
_entity_poly.entity_id
_entity_poly.type
_entity_poly.pdbx_seq_one_letter_code
_entity_poly.pdbx_strand_id
1 'polypeptide(L)'
;TWIKAARVLPEHSIVCKQDWFTKESYRPQNGGEEQSFLSRSYERHFNERPYLNHRCYLYLTKTTRERNRRQSDFSTLCRGFLLPREITDKDMAARFLEAVEQFEHIVNDSAHIRLRRLETEEITGTKEHPGLVEKYLSLSMEDETAVLQDICLKPGRMRIGDKRLCLHTLSDTEDLPGKLSTDMRYERMST
;
A
#
# COMPACT_ATOMS: atom_id res chain seq x y z
N THR A 1 -15.07 -9.00 -10.91
CA THR A 1 -15.40 -7.97 -9.89
C THR A 1 -14.61 -6.69 -10.12
N TRP A 2 -13.27 -6.71 -10.21
CA TRP A 2 -12.42 -5.52 -10.38
C TRP A 2 -12.80 -4.65 -11.58
N ILE A 3 -13.04 -5.23 -12.75
CA ILE A 3 -13.44 -4.49 -13.95
C ILE A 3 -14.79 -3.78 -13.75
N LYS A 4 -15.74 -4.43 -13.06
CA LYS A 4 -17.03 -3.81 -12.76
C LYS A 4 -16.87 -2.63 -11.80
N ALA A 5 -16.08 -2.79 -10.75
CA ALA A 5 -15.79 -1.72 -9.79
C ALA A 5 -15.03 -0.56 -10.45
N ALA A 6 -14.02 -0.84 -11.28
CA ALA A 6 -13.26 0.21 -11.96
C ALA A 6 -14.11 1.06 -12.94
N ARG A 7 -15.16 0.46 -13.52
CA ARG A 7 -16.06 1.18 -14.44
C ARG A 7 -16.94 2.24 -13.78
N VAL A 8 -17.11 2.17 -12.47
CA VAL A 8 -17.90 3.17 -11.72
C VAL A 8 -17.09 4.44 -11.49
N LEU A 9 -15.77 4.33 -11.49
CA LEU A 9 -14.90 5.48 -11.26
C LEU A 9 -14.97 6.46 -12.45
N PRO A 10 -15.01 7.76 -12.17
CA PRO A 10 -15.03 8.78 -13.22
C PRO A 10 -13.75 8.77 -14.05
N GLU A 11 -13.83 9.34 -15.26
CA GLU A 11 -12.66 9.49 -16.13
C GLU A 11 -11.49 10.15 -15.41
N HIS A 12 -10.27 9.80 -15.79
CA HIS A 12 -9.03 10.27 -15.17
C HIS A 12 -8.86 9.86 -13.69
N SER A 13 -9.49 8.77 -13.28
CA SER A 13 -9.19 8.13 -12.00
C SER A 13 -8.04 7.13 -12.15
N ILE A 14 -7.22 7.04 -11.12
CA ILE A 14 -6.13 6.07 -11.03
C ILE A 14 -6.42 5.13 -9.86
N VAL A 15 -6.32 3.84 -10.11
CA VAL A 15 -6.37 2.80 -9.09
C VAL A 15 -4.95 2.27 -8.92
N CYS A 16 -4.38 2.44 -7.75
CA CYS A 16 -3.07 1.92 -7.41
C CYS A 16 -3.20 0.92 -6.26
N LYS A 17 -2.72 -0.29 -6.48
CA LYS A 17 -2.64 -1.34 -5.47
C LYS A 17 -1.21 -1.46 -5.00
N GLN A 18 -1.01 -1.49 -3.70
CA GLN A 18 0.29 -1.64 -3.07
C GLN A 18 0.24 -2.79 -2.08
N ASP A 19 1.10 -3.76 -2.28
CA ASP A 19 1.24 -4.91 -1.40
C ASP A 19 2.54 -4.78 -0.59
N TRP A 20 2.40 -4.90 0.72
CA TRP A 20 3.52 -4.89 1.66
C TRP A 20 3.72 -6.28 2.24
N PHE A 21 4.92 -6.79 2.07
CA PHE A 21 5.34 -8.06 2.65
C PHE A 21 6.43 -7.80 3.66
N THR A 22 6.13 -8.03 4.93
CA THR A 22 7.07 -7.81 6.05
C THR A 22 7.34 -9.12 6.75
N LYS A 23 8.61 -9.32 7.12
CA LYS A 23 8.99 -10.47 7.94
C LYS A 23 8.66 -10.15 9.39
N GLU A 24 7.73 -10.88 9.96
CA GLU A 24 7.29 -10.72 11.34
C GLU A 24 7.49 -12.03 12.11
N SER A 25 7.62 -11.92 13.43
CA SER A 25 7.61 -13.05 14.34
C SER A 25 6.34 -12.99 15.18
N TYR A 26 5.78 -14.15 15.46
CA TYR A 26 4.62 -14.23 16.33
C TYR A 26 4.99 -13.73 17.74
N ARG A 27 4.19 -12.81 18.26
CA ARG A 27 4.30 -12.36 19.66
C ARG A 27 3.09 -12.90 20.42
N PRO A 28 3.29 -13.73 21.47
CA PRO A 28 2.17 -14.24 22.25
C PRO A 28 1.45 -13.09 22.94
N GLN A 29 0.14 -13.02 22.76
CA GLN A 29 -0.69 -11.96 23.37
C GLN A 29 -0.95 -12.16 24.87
N ASN A 30 -0.76 -13.38 25.38
CA ASN A 30 -1.11 -13.75 26.75
C ASN A 30 0.16 -14.08 27.57
N GLY A 31 0.70 -13.10 28.24
CA GLY A 31 1.81 -13.29 29.18
C GLY A 31 1.33 -13.43 30.62
N GLY A 32 0.69 -14.51 31.03
CA GLY A 32 0.39 -14.64 32.44
C GLY A 32 -0.56 -15.74 32.95
N GLU A 33 -1.29 -16.38 32.07
CA GLU A 33 -2.14 -17.51 32.49
C GLU A 33 -1.36 -18.85 32.43
N GLU A 34 -1.67 -19.78 33.35
CA GLU A 34 -1.12 -21.14 33.31
C GLU A 34 -1.53 -21.85 32.02
N GLN A 35 -0.66 -21.77 31.03
CA GLN A 35 -0.89 -22.41 29.76
C GLN A 35 -0.63 -23.90 29.85
N SER A 36 -1.46 -24.70 29.20
CA SER A 36 -1.23 -26.14 29.05
C SER A 36 0.08 -26.41 28.30
N PHE A 37 0.66 -27.59 28.49
CA PHE A 37 1.88 -28.03 27.81
C PHE A 37 1.71 -27.89 26.26
N LEU A 38 0.57 -28.27 25.75
CA LEU A 38 0.27 -28.17 24.30
C LEU A 38 0.23 -26.71 23.82
N SER A 39 -0.38 -25.81 24.57
CA SER A 39 -0.40 -24.37 24.25
C SER A 39 1.01 -23.79 24.23
N ARG A 40 1.83 -24.09 25.23
CA ARG A 40 3.23 -23.66 25.29
C ARG A 40 4.06 -24.20 24.12
N SER A 41 3.88 -25.47 23.78
CA SER A 41 4.59 -26.10 22.67
C SER A 41 4.17 -25.47 21.31
N TYR A 42 2.88 -25.15 21.15
CA TYR A 42 2.32 -24.48 19.99
C TYR A 42 2.87 -23.06 19.85
N GLU A 43 2.81 -22.26 20.91
CA GLU A 43 3.36 -20.90 20.92
C GLU A 43 4.86 -20.88 20.61
N ARG A 44 5.62 -21.80 21.23
CA ARG A 44 7.05 -21.93 20.96
C ARG A 44 7.32 -22.22 19.47
N HIS A 45 6.53 -23.12 18.87
CA HIS A 45 6.67 -23.46 17.46
C HIS A 45 6.45 -22.25 16.54
N PHE A 46 5.49 -21.37 16.84
CA PHE A 46 5.22 -20.17 16.05
C PHE A 46 6.19 -19.03 16.37
N ASN A 47 6.64 -18.90 17.62
CA ASN A 47 7.62 -17.88 18.01
C ASN A 47 9.00 -18.09 17.36
N GLU A 48 9.39 -19.34 17.16
CA GLU A 48 10.69 -19.69 16.58
C GLU A 48 10.70 -19.48 15.04
N ARG A 49 9.56 -19.31 14.41
CA ARG A 49 9.44 -19.21 12.95
C ARG A 49 8.94 -17.85 12.51
N PRO A 50 9.79 -17.06 11.84
CA PRO A 50 9.30 -15.84 11.21
C PRO A 50 8.31 -16.20 10.09
N TYR A 51 7.26 -15.40 9.95
CA TYR A 51 6.30 -15.50 8.87
C TYR A 51 6.31 -14.24 8.04
N LEU A 52 5.79 -14.33 6.82
CA LEU A 52 5.62 -13.20 5.93
C LEU A 52 4.22 -12.63 6.14
N ASN A 53 4.14 -11.47 6.79
CA ASN A 53 2.88 -10.73 6.92
C ASN A 53 2.62 -9.95 5.63
N HIS A 54 1.38 -9.98 5.16
CA HIS A 54 0.94 -9.29 3.95
C HIS A 54 -0.13 -8.27 4.29
N ARG A 55 0.13 -7.02 3.93
CA ARG A 55 -0.84 -5.94 4.02
C ARG A 55 -1.04 -5.34 2.62
N CYS A 56 -2.28 -5.14 2.24
CA CYS A 56 -2.64 -4.58 0.95
C CYS A 56 -3.31 -3.22 1.14
N TYR A 57 -2.80 -2.21 0.44
CA TYR A 57 -3.37 -0.88 0.41
C TYR A 57 -3.84 -0.55 -1.01
N LEU A 58 -5.00 0.05 -1.10
CA LEU A 58 -5.59 0.48 -2.35
C LEU A 58 -5.76 2.00 -2.33
N TYR A 59 -5.19 2.67 -3.31
CA TYR A 59 -5.28 4.11 -3.48
C TYR A 59 -6.16 4.43 -4.70
N LEU A 60 -7.21 5.18 -4.47
CA LEU A 60 -8.05 5.74 -5.53
C LEU A 60 -7.75 7.23 -5.63
N THR A 61 -7.25 7.65 -6.77
CA THR A 61 -6.82 9.03 -6.98
C THR A 61 -7.54 9.63 -8.16
N LYS A 62 -8.14 10.79 -7.98
CA LYS A 62 -8.66 11.60 -9.07
C LYS A 62 -7.54 12.48 -9.62
N THR A 63 -7.33 12.41 -10.93
CA THR A 63 -6.33 13.26 -11.61
C THR A 63 -7.01 14.23 -12.57
N THR A 64 -6.28 15.26 -12.95
CA THR A 64 -6.74 16.20 -13.94
C THR A 64 -6.49 15.69 -15.36
N ARG A 65 -7.27 16.17 -16.31
CA ARG A 65 -7.16 15.84 -17.74
C ARG A 65 -5.78 16.17 -18.32
N GLU A 66 -5.10 17.16 -17.75
CA GLU A 66 -3.83 17.68 -18.25
C GLU A 66 -2.59 16.92 -17.78
N ARG A 67 -2.73 15.88 -16.96
CA ARG A 67 -1.56 15.13 -16.43
C ARG A 67 -0.66 14.58 -17.53
N ASN A 68 -1.21 14.29 -18.72
CA ASN A 68 -0.45 13.75 -19.85
C ASN A 68 0.28 14.82 -20.67
N ARG A 69 0.05 16.11 -20.39
CA ARG A 69 0.81 17.18 -21.03
C ARG A 69 2.08 17.40 -20.22
N ARG A 70 3.24 17.20 -20.83
CA ARG A 70 4.53 17.63 -20.27
C ARG A 70 4.44 19.12 -19.99
N GLN A 71 4.21 19.50 -18.75
CA GLN A 71 4.24 20.88 -18.32
C GLN A 71 5.72 21.30 -18.33
N SER A 72 6.07 22.28 -19.15
CA SER A 72 7.36 22.94 -18.99
C SER A 72 7.32 23.73 -17.68
N ASP A 73 8.44 23.79 -16.97
CA ASP A 73 8.57 24.53 -15.72
C ASP A 73 8.16 26.02 -15.89
N PHE A 74 8.35 26.56 -17.09
CA PHE A 74 7.92 27.90 -17.49
C PHE A 74 6.41 28.08 -17.49
N SER A 75 5.65 27.08 -17.93
CA SER A 75 4.19 27.14 -17.95
C SER A 75 3.58 27.14 -16.54
N THR A 76 4.27 26.57 -15.57
CA THR A 76 3.84 26.55 -14.17
C THR A 76 4.05 27.92 -13.49
N LEU A 77 5.11 28.62 -13.83
CA LEU A 77 5.41 29.98 -13.35
C LEU A 77 4.43 31.05 -13.87
N CYS A 78 3.87 30.85 -15.07
CA CYS A 78 2.93 31.79 -15.66
C CYS A 78 1.46 31.55 -15.27
N ARG A 79 1.16 30.51 -14.51
CA ARG A 79 -0.21 30.23 -14.03
C ARG A 79 -0.48 31.00 -12.74
N GLY A 80 -1.55 31.77 -12.73
CA GLY A 80 -2.01 32.51 -11.53
C GLY A 80 -2.52 31.60 -10.40
N PHE A 81 -2.65 30.27 -10.64
CA PHE A 81 -3.08 29.27 -9.67
C PHE A 81 -2.22 28.04 -9.77
N LEU A 82 -1.65 27.62 -8.63
CA LEU A 82 -0.83 26.39 -8.49
C LEU A 82 -1.68 25.10 -8.61
N LEU A 83 -2.96 25.17 -8.23
CA LEU A 83 -3.87 24.03 -8.28
C LEU A 83 -4.85 24.16 -9.45
N PRO A 84 -5.02 23.09 -10.25
CA PRO A 84 -6.04 23.06 -11.26
C PRO A 84 -7.44 23.27 -10.66
N ARG A 85 -8.31 24.02 -11.34
CA ARG A 85 -9.69 24.25 -10.89
C ARG A 85 -10.47 22.96 -10.65
N GLU A 86 -10.16 21.93 -11.42
CA GLU A 86 -10.79 20.61 -11.30
C GLU A 86 -10.55 19.95 -9.92
N ILE A 87 -9.43 20.27 -9.25
CA ILE A 87 -9.13 19.74 -7.90
C ILE A 87 -9.83 20.56 -6.81
N THR A 88 -10.08 21.84 -7.08
CA THR A 88 -10.72 22.75 -6.12
C THR A 88 -12.25 22.76 -6.23
N ASP A 89 -12.79 22.11 -7.26
CA ASP A 89 -14.23 22.01 -7.48
C ASP A 89 -14.85 21.00 -6.51
N LYS A 90 -15.69 21.51 -5.61
CA LYS A 90 -16.38 20.72 -4.58
C LYS A 90 -17.35 19.71 -5.17
N ASP A 91 -18.00 20.03 -6.29
CA ASP A 91 -18.95 19.12 -6.93
C ASP A 91 -18.23 17.93 -7.57
N MET A 92 -17.07 18.17 -8.16
CA MET A 92 -16.24 17.09 -8.69
C MET A 92 -15.69 16.19 -7.58
N ALA A 93 -15.28 16.78 -6.47
CA ALA A 93 -14.83 16.02 -5.31
C ALA A 93 -15.95 15.16 -4.73
N ALA A 94 -17.17 15.71 -4.58
CA ALA A 94 -18.33 14.99 -4.10
C ALA A 94 -18.68 13.80 -5.01
N ARG A 95 -18.73 14.01 -6.33
CA ARG A 95 -18.98 12.93 -7.30
C ARG A 95 -17.90 11.85 -7.26
N PHE A 96 -16.65 12.23 -7.06
CA PHE A 96 -15.57 11.24 -6.92
C PHE A 96 -15.74 10.41 -5.64
N LEU A 97 -16.07 11.04 -4.51
CA LEU A 97 -16.32 10.33 -3.26
C LEU A 97 -17.52 9.38 -3.35
N GLU A 98 -18.60 9.79 -4.01
CA GLU A 98 -19.75 8.93 -4.29
C GLU A 98 -19.34 7.71 -5.15
N ALA A 99 -18.53 7.93 -6.18
CA ALA A 99 -18.02 6.84 -7.00
C ALA A 99 -17.09 5.89 -6.21
N VAL A 100 -16.31 6.42 -5.26
CA VAL A 100 -15.48 5.63 -4.34
C VAL A 100 -16.37 4.76 -3.44
N GLU A 101 -17.49 5.28 -2.95
CA GLU A 101 -18.46 4.50 -2.16
C GLU A 101 -19.06 3.35 -2.96
N GLN A 102 -19.47 3.63 -4.19
CA GLN A 102 -19.98 2.59 -5.09
C GLN A 102 -18.91 1.54 -5.42
N PHE A 103 -17.67 1.95 -5.63
CA PHE A 103 -16.53 1.05 -5.84
C PHE A 103 -16.35 0.11 -4.64
N GLU A 104 -16.32 0.68 -3.44
CA GLU A 104 -16.18 -0.07 -2.18
C GLU A 104 -17.32 -1.09 -2.01
N HIS A 105 -18.56 -0.69 -2.26
CA HIS A 105 -19.72 -1.59 -2.22
C HIS A 105 -19.57 -2.77 -3.18
N ILE A 106 -19.25 -2.52 -4.44
CA ILE A 106 -19.11 -3.57 -5.46
C ILE A 106 -18.01 -4.57 -5.08
N VAL A 107 -16.91 -4.11 -4.49
CA VAL A 107 -15.82 -5.00 -4.08
C VAL A 107 -16.20 -5.79 -2.85
N ASN A 108 -16.81 -5.15 -1.85
CA ASN A 108 -17.24 -5.80 -0.60
C ASN A 108 -18.37 -6.85 -0.85
N ASP A 109 -19.30 -6.56 -1.75
CA ASP A 109 -20.38 -7.49 -2.12
C ASP A 109 -19.86 -8.74 -2.83
N SER A 110 -18.64 -8.71 -3.35
CA SER A 110 -18.05 -9.89 -4.00
C SER A 110 -17.73 -11.03 -3.04
N ALA A 111 -17.80 -10.81 -1.74
CA ALA A 111 -17.48 -11.73 -0.65
C ALA A 111 -16.04 -12.28 -0.63
N HIS A 112 -15.19 -11.91 -1.60
CA HIS A 112 -13.80 -12.37 -1.71
C HIS A 112 -12.80 -11.41 -1.10
N ILE A 113 -13.14 -10.11 -1.07
CA ILE A 113 -12.25 -9.03 -0.63
C ILE A 113 -13.08 -8.10 0.23
N ARG A 114 -12.53 -7.70 1.36
CA ARG A 114 -13.10 -6.65 2.21
C ARG A 114 -12.21 -5.42 2.12
N LEU A 115 -12.81 -4.30 1.74
CA LEU A 115 -12.18 -2.98 1.76
C LEU A 115 -12.67 -2.22 2.99
N ARG A 116 -11.77 -1.51 3.62
CA ARG A 116 -12.03 -0.56 4.71
C ARG A 116 -11.30 0.74 4.39
N ARG A 117 -11.95 1.84 4.58
CA ARG A 117 -11.28 3.15 4.51
C ARG A 117 -10.35 3.32 5.70
N LEU A 118 -9.20 3.89 5.44
CA LEU A 118 -8.28 4.29 6.50
C LEU A 118 -8.74 5.62 7.08
N GLU A 119 -8.69 5.73 8.39
CA GLU A 119 -8.91 6.99 9.10
C GLU A 119 -7.72 7.93 8.93
N THR A 120 -7.95 9.23 9.09
CA THR A 120 -6.89 10.23 8.95
C THR A 120 -5.70 9.93 9.86
N GLU A 121 -5.98 9.52 11.10
CA GLU A 121 -4.96 9.17 12.09
C GLU A 121 -4.12 7.94 11.70
N GLU A 122 -4.73 6.97 11.03
CA GLU A 122 -4.03 5.80 10.50
C GLU A 122 -3.07 6.18 9.36
N ILE A 123 -3.39 7.24 8.62
CA ILE A 123 -2.56 7.73 7.50
C ILE A 123 -1.45 8.64 8.03
N THR A 124 -1.78 9.62 8.85
CA THR A 124 -0.85 10.65 9.31
C THR A 124 -0.06 10.26 10.56
N GLY A 125 -0.56 9.28 11.32
CA GLY A 125 0.00 8.90 12.61
C GLY A 125 -0.49 9.75 13.78
N THR A 126 -0.23 9.22 14.95
CA THR A 126 -0.46 9.88 16.24
C THR A 126 0.88 9.97 16.99
N LYS A 127 0.88 10.62 18.15
CA LYS A 127 2.10 10.69 18.99
C LYS A 127 2.56 9.30 19.48
N GLU A 128 1.65 8.35 19.56
CA GLU A 128 1.90 7.02 20.14
C GLU A 128 2.14 5.96 19.04
N HIS A 129 1.52 6.15 17.87
CA HIS A 129 1.58 5.17 16.78
C HIS A 129 1.92 5.85 15.46
N PRO A 130 2.92 5.32 14.72
CA PRO A 130 3.29 5.85 13.42
C PRO A 130 2.20 5.58 12.38
N GLY A 131 1.91 6.58 11.58
CA GLY A 131 0.97 6.46 10.48
C GLY A 131 1.55 5.75 9.26
N LEU A 132 0.68 5.50 8.27
CA LEU A 132 1.09 4.83 7.03
C LEU A 132 2.20 5.59 6.29
N VAL A 133 2.14 6.94 6.27
CA VAL A 133 3.16 7.78 5.63
C VAL A 133 4.52 7.63 6.31
N GLU A 134 4.54 7.62 7.64
CA GLU A 134 5.78 7.44 8.40
C GLU A 134 6.36 6.03 8.23
N LYS A 135 5.50 5.00 8.26
CA LYS A 135 5.88 3.62 7.97
C LYS A 135 6.47 3.48 6.57
N TYR A 136 5.89 4.18 5.59
CA TYR A 136 6.40 4.19 4.23
C TYR A 136 7.78 4.82 4.13
N LEU A 137 8.01 5.94 4.81
CA LEU A 137 9.30 6.65 4.81
C LEU A 137 10.38 5.89 5.58
N SER A 138 10.01 5.16 6.63
CA SER A 138 10.95 4.34 7.41
C SER A 138 11.16 2.94 6.84
N LEU A 139 10.34 2.51 5.88
CA LEU A 139 10.25 1.13 5.39
C LEU A 139 10.09 0.11 6.53
N SER A 140 9.34 0.48 7.56
CA SER A 140 9.03 -0.37 8.72
C SER A 140 7.54 -0.42 8.93
N MET A 141 7.02 -1.61 9.24
CA MET A 141 5.62 -1.81 9.64
C MET A 141 5.47 -2.00 11.15
N GLU A 142 6.56 -1.86 11.90
CA GLU A 142 6.52 -1.93 13.35
C GLU A 142 5.74 -0.75 13.92
N ASP A 143 4.99 -1.00 14.99
CA ASP A 143 4.18 0.03 15.67
C ASP A 143 5.01 0.89 16.64
N GLU A 144 6.32 0.74 16.62
CA GLU A 144 7.25 1.61 17.32
C GLU A 144 7.32 2.97 16.65
N THR A 145 7.63 4.00 17.43
CA THR A 145 7.73 5.37 16.93
C THR A 145 8.67 5.42 15.74
N ALA A 146 8.15 5.75 14.57
CA ALA A 146 8.96 5.84 13.37
C ALA A 146 9.95 7.01 13.52
N VAL A 147 11.22 6.70 13.57
CA VAL A 147 12.28 7.70 13.48
C VAL A 147 12.57 7.92 12.00
N LEU A 148 12.58 9.17 11.56
CA LEU A 148 13.02 9.51 10.22
C LEU A 148 14.44 8.98 10.01
N GLN A 149 14.60 8.11 9.03
CA GLN A 149 15.87 7.47 8.73
C GLN A 149 16.60 8.26 7.65
N ASP A 150 17.93 8.24 7.69
CA ASP A 150 18.74 8.83 6.64
C ASP A 150 18.47 8.15 5.29
N ILE A 151 18.17 8.93 4.28
CA ILE A 151 17.94 8.45 2.92
C ILE A 151 19.20 8.72 2.09
N CYS A 152 19.85 7.67 1.63
CA CYS A 152 21.00 7.74 0.75
C CYS A 152 20.63 7.21 -0.64
N LEU A 153 20.56 8.10 -1.64
CA LEU A 153 20.27 7.76 -3.03
C LEU A 153 21.52 8.00 -3.88
N LYS A 154 22.43 7.05 -3.89
CA LYS A 154 23.63 7.08 -4.76
C LYS A 154 23.53 5.98 -5.82
N PRO A 155 24.08 6.16 -7.03
CA PRO A 155 24.12 5.12 -8.03
C PRO A 155 24.72 3.83 -7.44
N GLY A 156 24.01 2.71 -7.59
CA GLY A 156 24.42 1.40 -7.06
C GLY A 156 24.35 1.24 -5.53
N ARG A 157 23.95 2.28 -4.78
CA ARG A 157 23.81 2.22 -3.33
C ARG A 157 22.62 3.05 -2.87
N MET A 158 21.45 2.44 -2.86
CA MET A 158 20.26 3.03 -2.26
C MET A 158 20.03 2.42 -0.87
N ARG A 159 19.89 3.26 0.15
CA ARG A 159 19.63 2.85 1.54
C ARG A 159 18.65 3.80 2.20
N ILE A 160 17.83 3.25 3.09
CA ILE A 160 17.01 3.99 4.04
C ILE A 160 17.38 3.45 5.41
N GLY A 161 18.08 4.26 6.20
CA GLY A 161 18.68 3.84 7.45
C GLY A 161 19.67 2.68 7.24
N ASP A 162 19.45 1.57 7.90
CA ASP A 162 20.22 0.34 7.80
C ASP A 162 19.77 -0.57 6.63
N LYS A 163 18.60 -0.31 6.05
CA LYS A 163 17.99 -1.14 5.00
C LYS A 163 18.52 -0.78 3.62
N ARG A 164 18.88 -1.80 2.84
CA ARG A 164 19.23 -1.64 1.43
C ARG A 164 17.96 -1.64 0.58
N LEU A 165 17.82 -0.61 -0.25
CA LEU A 165 16.71 -0.49 -1.20
C LEU A 165 17.14 -1.06 -2.56
N CYS A 166 16.36 -1.99 -3.07
CA CYS A 166 16.44 -2.47 -4.45
C CYS A 166 15.12 -2.16 -5.14
N LEU A 167 15.20 -1.55 -6.32
CA LEU A 167 14.03 -1.24 -7.13
C LEU A 167 14.01 -2.17 -8.34
N HIS A 168 12.95 -2.94 -8.47
CA HIS A 168 12.67 -3.77 -9.63
C HIS A 168 11.43 -3.21 -10.33
N THR A 169 11.54 -2.92 -11.61
CA THR A 169 10.42 -2.42 -12.41
C THR A 169 10.08 -3.45 -13.46
N LEU A 170 8.79 -3.68 -13.65
CA LEU A 170 8.26 -4.42 -14.78
C LEU A 170 7.85 -3.39 -15.84
N SER A 171 8.58 -3.31 -16.92
CA SER A 171 8.32 -2.33 -17.98
C SER A 171 7.53 -2.91 -19.14
N ASP A 172 7.57 -4.20 -19.33
CA ASP A 172 6.89 -4.88 -20.44
C ASP A 172 5.91 -5.93 -19.92
N THR A 173 4.71 -5.95 -20.49
CA THR A 173 3.69 -6.94 -20.15
C THR A 173 4.00 -8.31 -20.73
N GLU A 174 4.88 -8.40 -21.73
CA GLU A 174 5.34 -9.65 -22.32
C GLU A 174 6.20 -10.46 -21.35
N ASP A 175 6.85 -9.81 -20.39
CA ASP A 175 7.61 -10.46 -19.32
C ASP A 175 6.72 -11.15 -18.28
N LEU A 176 5.41 -10.89 -18.29
CA LEU A 176 4.46 -11.56 -17.42
C LEU A 176 4.05 -12.92 -18.02
N PRO A 177 3.99 -13.97 -17.18
CA PRO A 177 3.47 -15.25 -17.63
C PRO A 177 2.01 -15.08 -18.07
N GLY A 178 1.70 -15.48 -19.31
CA GLY A 178 0.35 -15.35 -19.90
C GLY A 178 -0.74 -16.16 -19.20
N LYS A 179 -0.37 -17.10 -18.34
CA LYS A 179 -1.26 -17.85 -17.43
C LYS A 179 -0.57 -18.03 -16.09
N LEU A 180 -1.21 -17.54 -15.04
CA LEU A 180 -0.87 -17.93 -13.67
C LEU A 180 -1.51 -19.30 -13.43
N SER A 181 -0.70 -20.37 -13.44
CA SER A 181 -1.13 -21.67 -12.96
C SER A 181 -1.13 -21.63 -11.44
N THR A 182 -2.25 -22.00 -10.83
CA THR A 182 -2.37 -22.20 -9.37
C THR A 182 -1.54 -23.41 -8.91
N ASP A 183 -1.05 -24.24 -9.83
CA ASP A 183 -0.21 -25.41 -9.58
C ASP A 183 1.29 -25.11 -9.64
N MET A 184 1.71 -23.86 -9.63
CA MET A 184 3.12 -23.53 -9.44
C MET A 184 3.57 -24.03 -8.07
N ARG A 185 4.16 -25.22 -8.03
CA ARG A 185 4.82 -25.75 -6.86
C ARG A 185 5.92 -24.78 -6.46
N TYR A 186 5.95 -24.41 -5.19
CA TYR A 186 6.91 -23.51 -4.56
C TYR A 186 8.40 -23.96 -4.69
N GLU A 187 8.65 -25.10 -5.29
CA GLU A 187 9.98 -25.69 -5.45
C GLU A 187 10.95 -24.88 -6.32
N ARG A 188 10.49 -23.85 -7.04
CA ARG A 188 11.36 -23.01 -7.89
C ARG A 188 11.75 -21.65 -7.28
N MET A 189 11.37 -21.36 -6.05
CA MET A 189 11.76 -20.12 -5.37
C MET A 189 12.93 -20.30 -4.39
N SER A 190 13.61 -21.43 -4.41
CA SER A 190 14.80 -21.69 -3.59
C SER A 190 16.06 -21.79 -4.44
N THR A 191 16.41 -20.70 -5.09
CA THR A 191 17.79 -20.47 -5.55
C THR A 191 18.20 -19.04 -5.29
#